data_40f7a864f9aee496a1311ba88664b975
#
_entry.id   40f7a864f9aee496a1311ba88664b975
#
_cell.length_a   1.000
_cell.length_b   1.000
_cell.length_c   1.000
_cell.angle_alpha   90.00
_cell.angle_beta   90.00
_cell.angle_gamma   90.00
#
_symmetry.space_group_name_H-M   'P 1'
#
loop_
_entity.id
_entity.type
_entity.pdbx_description
1 polymer ?
#
loop_
_entity_poly.entity_id
_entity_poly.type
_entity_poly.pdbx_seq_one_letter_code
_entity_poly.pdbx_strand_id
1 'polypeptide(L)'
;ILKKDIPLHDVCHQVRVNLDYNSRVQLIHLLFGLGKADGALASNEVQTIHTIALNLGVSESDYQSLLNMFYDNIDAAYKVLEIDPSATDEEVKKAYRKMAVRFHPDKVNHLGEEFQQSAKEKFQKVNEAYEKIKRERGMV
;
A
#
# COMPACT_ATOMS: atom_id res chain seq x y z
N ILE A 1 -15.06 28.09 -18.58
CA ILE A 1 -15.37 26.88 -17.93
C ILE A 1 -15.50 26.97 -16.44
N LEU A 2 -16.34 26.18 -15.96
CA LEU A 2 -16.55 26.13 -14.56
C LEU A 2 -15.59 25.21 -13.91
N LYS A 3 -14.73 25.78 -13.13
CA LYS A 3 -13.90 25.01 -12.30
C LYS A 3 -14.58 24.92 -10.98
N LYS A 4 -15.16 23.80 -10.70
CA LYS A 4 -15.67 23.60 -9.38
C LYS A 4 -14.60 23.01 -8.53
N ASP A 5 -14.34 23.64 -7.44
CA ASP A 5 -13.48 23.05 -6.44
C ASP A 5 -14.25 21.91 -5.81
N ILE A 6 -13.80 20.71 -6.04
CA ILE A 6 -14.41 19.54 -5.41
C ILE A 6 -13.79 19.41 -4.03
N PRO A 7 -14.60 19.52 -2.96
CA PRO A 7 -14.04 19.39 -1.62
C PRO A 7 -13.48 17.98 -1.42
N LEU A 8 -12.18 17.89 -1.25
CA LEU A 8 -11.51 16.62 -1.09
C LEU A 8 -12.14 15.79 0.05
N HIS A 9 -12.42 16.45 1.17
CA HIS A 9 -13.03 15.77 2.31
C HIS A 9 -14.36 15.12 1.96
N ASP A 10 -15.21 15.84 1.21
CA ASP A 10 -16.54 15.32 0.86
C ASP A 10 -16.43 14.15 -0.10
N VAL A 11 -15.55 14.23 -1.10
CA VAL A 11 -15.33 13.15 -2.05
C VAL A 11 -14.78 11.92 -1.33
N CYS A 12 -13.79 12.11 -0.46
CA CYS A 12 -13.22 11.00 0.30
C CYS A 12 -14.26 10.37 1.22
N HIS A 13 -15.15 11.17 1.79
CA HIS A 13 -16.22 10.63 2.62
C HIS A 13 -17.14 9.72 1.81
N GLN A 14 -17.52 10.15 0.59
CA GLN A 14 -18.34 9.33 -0.29
C GLN A 14 -17.65 8.00 -0.62
N VAL A 15 -16.37 8.05 -0.95
CA VAL A 15 -15.60 6.85 -1.22
C VAL A 15 -15.53 5.96 0.02
N ARG A 16 -15.30 6.57 1.17
CA ARG A 16 -15.15 5.85 2.44
C ARG A 16 -16.42 5.08 2.82
N VAL A 17 -17.60 5.66 2.59
CA VAL A 17 -18.85 5.00 2.94
C VAL A 17 -19.30 3.99 1.89
N ASN A 18 -18.78 4.07 0.66
CA ASN A 18 -19.20 3.20 -0.43
C ASN A 18 -18.22 2.08 -0.76
N LEU A 19 -16.98 2.18 -0.30
CA LEU A 19 -15.95 1.14 -0.55
C LEU A 19 -15.53 0.51 0.77
N ASP A 20 -15.31 -0.80 0.75
CA ASP A 20 -14.77 -1.47 1.92
C ASP A 20 -13.31 -1.06 2.13
N TYR A 21 -12.76 -1.44 3.28
CA TYR A 21 -11.40 -1.03 3.65
C TYR A 21 -10.36 -1.53 2.64
N ASN A 22 -10.46 -2.78 2.22
CA ASN A 22 -9.49 -3.34 1.28
C ASN A 22 -9.51 -2.61 -0.04
N SER A 23 -10.68 -2.18 -0.51
CA SER A 23 -10.80 -1.40 -1.74
C SER A 23 -10.18 -0.02 -1.59
N ARG A 24 -10.33 0.60 -0.42
CA ARG A 24 -9.71 1.91 -0.16
C ARG A 24 -8.19 1.81 -0.12
N VAL A 25 -7.67 0.76 0.51
CA VAL A 25 -6.23 0.49 0.52
C VAL A 25 -5.73 0.30 -0.91
N GLN A 26 -6.48 -0.47 -1.72
CA GLN A 26 -6.07 -0.71 -3.10
C GLN A 26 -6.06 0.58 -3.92
N LEU A 27 -7.00 1.47 -3.66
CA LEU A 27 -7.03 2.77 -4.34
C LEU A 27 -5.75 3.55 -4.04
N ILE A 28 -5.30 3.56 -2.79
CA ILE A 28 -4.05 4.26 -2.42
C ILE A 28 -2.86 3.63 -3.15
N HIS A 29 -2.80 2.31 -3.23
CA HIS A 29 -1.72 1.65 -3.97
C HIS A 29 -1.73 2.05 -5.44
N LEU A 30 -2.92 2.10 -6.04
CA LEU A 30 -3.07 2.52 -7.44
C LEU A 30 -2.56 3.95 -7.64
N LEU A 31 -2.89 4.86 -6.72
CA LEU A 31 -2.44 6.24 -6.80
C LEU A 31 -0.92 6.36 -6.76
N PHE A 32 -0.27 5.60 -5.88
CA PHE A 32 1.19 5.57 -5.84
C PHE A 32 1.77 5.04 -7.15
N GLY A 33 1.18 3.99 -7.70
CA GLY A 33 1.63 3.41 -8.96
C GLY A 33 1.53 4.39 -10.12
N LEU A 34 0.45 5.16 -10.17
CA LEU A 34 0.25 6.17 -11.20
C LEU A 34 1.28 7.30 -11.07
N GLY A 35 1.55 7.74 -9.84
CA GLY A 35 2.57 8.76 -9.59
C GLY A 35 3.96 8.27 -9.96
N LYS A 36 4.27 7.02 -9.67
CA LYS A 36 5.58 6.43 -9.97
C LYS A 36 5.78 6.20 -11.46
N ALA A 37 4.71 6.02 -12.22
CA ALA A 37 4.79 5.75 -13.65
C ALA A 37 5.51 6.86 -14.41
N ASP A 38 5.44 8.10 -13.92
CA ASP A 38 6.10 9.25 -14.53
C ASP A 38 7.53 9.45 -14.02
N GLY A 39 8.04 8.50 -13.24
CA GLY A 39 9.38 8.60 -12.67
C GLY A 39 9.33 8.44 -11.16
N ALA A 40 10.22 9.14 -10.44
CA ALA A 40 10.22 9.07 -8.99
C ALA A 40 9.04 9.85 -8.42
N LEU A 41 8.51 9.38 -7.30
CA LEU A 41 7.44 10.08 -6.59
C LEU A 41 7.98 11.39 -6.02
N ALA A 42 7.34 12.49 -6.36
CA ALA A 42 7.70 13.78 -5.81
C ALA A 42 7.15 13.94 -4.39
N SER A 43 7.83 14.74 -3.56
CA SER A 43 7.40 14.98 -2.18
C SER A 43 5.97 15.46 -2.08
N ASN A 44 5.57 16.37 -2.96
CA ASN A 44 4.21 16.91 -2.94
C ASN A 44 3.18 15.85 -3.33
N GLU A 45 3.54 14.93 -4.23
CA GLU A 45 2.66 13.82 -4.58
C GLU A 45 2.47 12.86 -3.42
N VAL A 46 3.57 12.55 -2.72
CA VAL A 46 3.50 11.68 -1.54
C VAL A 46 2.61 12.31 -0.47
N GLN A 47 2.79 13.62 -0.22
CA GLN A 47 1.98 14.31 0.77
C GLN A 47 0.50 14.36 0.41
N THR A 48 0.21 14.56 -0.88
CA THR A 48 -1.17 14.57 -1.35
C THR A 48 -1.82 13.20 -1.13
N ILE A 49 -1.10 12.13 -1.49
CA ILE A 49 -1.63 10.77 -1.30
C ILE A 49 -1.80 10.48 0.19
N HIS A 50 -0.88 10.96 1.04
CA HIS A 50 -1.02 10.79 2.48
C HIS A 50 -2.31 11.44 3.00
N THR A 51 -2.59 12.66 2.55
CA THR A 51 -3.82 13.37 2.91
C THR A 51 -5.05 12.58 2.47
N ILE A 52 -5.02 12.05 1.24
CA ILE A 52 -6.13 11.25 0.73
C ILE A 52 -6.31 9.99 1.59
N ALA A 53 -5.21 9.31 1.92
CA ALA A 53 -5.26 8.10 2.73
C ALA A 53 -5.88 8.38 4.11
N LEU A 54 -5.49 9.48 4.74
CA LEU A 54 -6.08 9.88 6.02
C LEU A 54 -7.58 10.10 5.90
N ASN A 55 -8.00 10.80 4.86
CA ASN A 55 -9.42 11.07 4.63
C ASN A 55 -10.20 9.81 4.28
N LEU A 56 -9.56 8.82 3.69
CA LEU A 56 -10.19 7.53 3.38
C LEU A 56 -10.20 6.57 4.56
N GLY A 57 -9.59 6.96 5.68
CA GLY A 57 -9.54 6.11 6.85
C GLY A 57 -8.58 4.94 6.72
N VAL A 58 -7.59 5.06 5.85
CA VAL A 58 -6.53 4.05 5.74
C VAL A 58 -5.56 4.25 6.89
N SER A 59 -5.20 3.16 7.58
CA SER A 59 -4.33 3.26 8.74
C SER A 59 -2.93 3.74 8.34
N GLU A 60 -2.24 4.39 9.27
CA GLU A 60 -0.88 4.85 9.00
C GLU A 60 0.06 3.69 8.68
N SER A 61 -0.10 2.56 9.37
CA SER A 61 0.72 1.37 9.10
C SER A 61 0.53 0.87 7.68
N ASP A 62 -0.72 0.80 7.21
CA ASP A 62 -1.00 0.36 5.85
C ASP A 62 -0.52 1.39 4.84
N TYR A 63 -0.68 2.68 5.14
CA TYR A 63 -0.17 3.72 4.26
C TYR A 63 1.36 3.60 4.11
N GLN A 64 2.09 3.42 5.21
CA GLN A 64 3.54 3.27 5.17
C GLN A 64 3.95 2.00 4.43
N SER A 65 3.19 0.92 4.60
CA SER A 65 3.43 -0.32 3.85
C SER A 65 3.35 -0.06 2.35
N LEU A 66 2.28 0.61 1.91
CA LEU A 66 2.07 0.88 0.48
C LEU A 66 3.14 1.81 -0.09
N LEU A 67 3.46 2.87 0.63
CA LEU A 67 4.49 3.82 0.21
C LEU A 67 5.83 3.11 0.03
N ASN A 68 6.20 2.28 0.99
CA ASN A 68 7.51 1.64 0.99
C ASN A 68 7.64 0.50 -0.02
N MET A 69 6.55 0.08 -0.63
CA MET A 69 6.60 -0.87 -1.76
C MET A 69 7.32 -0.27 -2.97
N PHE A 70 7.45 1.04 -3.01
CA PHE A 70 8.06 1.74 -4.14
C PHE A 70 9.52 2.13 -3.86
N TYR A 71 10.08 1.68 -2.75
CA TYR A 71 11.49 1.87 -2.42
C TYR A 71 12.18 0.52 -2.29
N ASP A 72 13.43 0.45 -2.77
CA ASP A 72 14.17 -0.82 -2.77
C ASP A 72 15.31 -0.76 -1.77
N ASN A 73 15.00 -0.93 -0.50
CA ASN A 73 16.00 -1.04 0.56
C ASN A 73 15.44 -1.89 1.69
N ILE A 74 16.32 -2.30 2.60
CA ILE A 74 15.91 -3.23 3.66
C ILE A 74 14.94 -2.59 4.66
N ASP A 75 15.14 -1.32 4.97
CA ASP A 75 14.22 -0.63 5.89
C ASP A 75 12.82 -0.58 5.30
N ALA A 76 12.72 -0.32 3.99
CA ALA A 76 11.44 -0.33 3.30
C ALA A 76 10.79 -1.70 3.36
N ALA A 77 11.58 -2.77 3.22
CA ALA A 77 11.03 -4.13 3.27
C ALA A 77 10.36 -4.41 4.62
N TYR A 78 10.96 -3.97 5.72
CA TYR A 78 10.35 -4.12 7.05
C TYR A 78 9.05 -3.33 7.16
N LYS A 79 9.01 -2.13 6.61
CA LYS A 79 7.79 -1.31 6.62
C LYS A 79 6.68 -1.92 5.78
N VAL A 80 7.04 -2.56 4.66
CA VAL A 80 6.04 -3.26 3.84
C VAL A 80 5.36 -4.36 4.66
N LEU A 81 6.10 -5.07 5.48
CA LEU A 81 5.53 -6.12 6.33
C LEU A 81 4.95 -5.58 7.64
N GLU A 82 5.03 -4.26 7.86
CA GLU A 82 4.49 -3.58 9.05
C GLU A 82 5.11 -4.11 10.35
N ILE A 83 6.42 -4.35 10.31
CA ILE A 83 7.16 -4.79 11.48
C ILE A 83 8.43 -3.95 11.64
N ASP A 84 8.99 -4.02 12.85
CA ASP A 84 10.24 -3.34 13.18
C ASP A 84 11.44 -4.23 12.82
N PRO A 85 12.58 -3.65 12.44
CA PRO A 85 13.79 -4.45 12.18
C PRO A 85 14.26 -5.31 13.36
N SER A 86 13.81 -4.99 14.57
CA SER A 86 14.14 -5.79 15.75
C SER A 86 13.28 -7.04 15.91
N ALA A 87 12.30 -7.26 15.01
CA ALA A 87 11.42 -8.42 15.07
C ALA A 87 12.22 -9.73 14.96
N THR A 88 11.77 -10.76 15.66
CA THR A 88 12.39 -12.09 15.57
C THR A 88 12.07 -12.73 14.23
N ASP A 89 12.81 -13.77 13.85
CA ASP A 89 12.55 -14.49 12.61
C ASP A 89 11.12 -15.05 12.58
N GLU A 90 10.62 -15.53 13.71
CA GLU A 90 9.26 -16.04 13.80
C GLU A 90 8.24 -14.93 13.60
N GLU A 91 8.53 -13.75 14.16
CA GLU A 91 7.67 -12.58 13.96
C GLU A 91 7.66 -12.12 12.50
N VAL A 92 8.80 -12.22 11.82
CA VAL A 92 8.89 -11.91 10.39
C VAL A 92 7.99 -12.85 9.58
N LYS A 93 8.09 -14.15 9.85
CA LYS A 93 7.25 -15.15 9.16
C LYS A 93 5.77 -14.91 9.39
N LYS A 94 5.41 -14.62 10.64
CA LYS A 94 4.02 -14.34 10.99
C LYS A 94 3.51 -13.09 10.30
N ALA A 95 4.33 -12.04 10.27
CA ALA A 95 3.96 -10.79 9.61
C ALA A 95 3.75 -11.01 8.11
N TYR A 96 4.64 -11.76 7.47
CA TYR A 96 4.47 -12.08 6.07
C TYR A 96 3.14 -12.78 5.80
N ARG A 97 2.83 -13.82 6.58
CA ARG A 97 1.58 -14.56 6.39
C ARG A 97 0.37 -13.65 6.58
N LYS A 98 0.42 -12.77 7.57
CA LYS A 98 -0.68 -11.84 7.84
C LYS A 98 -0.86 -10.88 6.66
N MET A 99 0.22 -10.30 6.17
CA MET A 99 0.14 -9.36 5.05
C MET A 99 -0.27 -10.05 3.76
N ALA A 100 0.20 -11.28 3.53
CA ALA A 100 -0.17 -12.04 2.34
C ALA A 100 -1.67 -12.32 2.30
N VAL A 101 -2.28 -12.59 3.45
CA VAL A 101 -3.73 -12.80 3.53
C VAL A 101 -4.47 -11.48 3.32
N ARG A 102 -4.03 -10.42 4.02
CA ARG A 102 -4.72 -9.12 3.96
C ARG A 102 -4.64 -8.47 2.59
N PHE A 103 -3.50 -8.62 1.92
CA PHE A 103 -3.24 -7.96 0.63
C PHE A 103 -3.42 -8.91 -0.55
N HIS A 104 -4.06 -10.06 -0.33
CA HIS A 104 -4.32 -11.00 -1.42
C HIS A 104 -5.24 -10.36 -2.46
N PRO A 105 -4.95 -10.54 -3.76
CA PRO A 105 -5.77 -9.93 -4.82
C PRO A 105 -7.25 -10.28 -4.76
N ASP A 106 -7.60 -11.45 -4.24
CA ASP A 106 -9.01 -11.85 -4.11
C ASP A 106 -9.82 -10.95 -3.20
N LYS A 107 -9.16 -10.19 -2.32
CA LYS A 107 -9.85 -9.26 -1.43
C LYS A 107 -10.49 -8.10 -2.19
N VAL A 108 -10.06 -7.86 -3.41
CA VAL A 108 -10.55 -6.76 -4.25
C VAL A 108 -10.95 -7.25 -5.63
N ASN A 109 -11.33 -8.54 -5.76
CA ASN A 109 -11.66 -9.10 -7.07
C ASN A 109 -12.94 -8.54 -7.67
N HIS A 110 -13.72 -7.80 -6.89
CA HIS A 110 -14.93 -7.12 -7.36
C HIS A 110 -14.63 -5.77 -8.05
N LEU A 111 -13.38 -5.32 -7.98
CA LEU A 111 -12.98 -4.06 -8.61
C LEU A 111 -12.53 -4.32 -10.05
N GLY A 112 -12.47 -3.25 -10.85
CA GLY A 112 -12.11 -3.35 -12.25
C GLY A 112 -10.70 -3.83 -12.52
N GLU A 113 -10.41 -4.02 -13.81
CA GLU A 113 -9.18 -4.65 -14.28
C GLU A 113 -7.91 -3.92 -13.83
N GLU A 114 -7.94 -2.58 -13.85
CA GLU A 114 -6.79 -1.80 -13.43
C GLU A 114 -6.48 -2.02 -11.95
N PHE A 115 -7.53 -2.15 -11.13
CA PHE A 115 -7.35 -2.46 -9.72
C PHE A 115 -6.82 -3.87 -9.52
N GLN A 116 -7.24 -4.82 -10.36
CA GLN A 116 -6.74 -6.20 -10.27
C GLN A 116 -5.26 -6.26 -10.58
N GLN A 117 -4.81 -5.54 -11.60
CA GLN A 117 -3.39 -5.48 -11.93
C GLN A 117 -2.58 -4.87 -10.80
N SER A 118 -3.07 -3.76 -10.25
CA SER A 118 -2.43 -3.10 -9.12
C SER A 118 -2.39 -4.01 -7.89
N ALA A 119 -3.43 -4.80 -7.67
CA ALA A 119 -3.49 -5.72 -6.54
C ALA A 119 -2.45 -6.83 -6.67
N LYS A 120 -2.23 -7.33 -7.87
CA LYS A 120 -1.20 -8.34 -8.11
C LYS A 120 0.19 -7.76 -7.84
N GLU A 121 0.42 -6.53 -8.27
CA GLU A 121 1.70 -5.85 -8.04
C GLU A 121 1.92 -5.63 -6.54
N LYS A 122 0.89 -5.22 -5.83
CA LYS A 122 0.95 -5.03 -4.38
C LYS A 122 1.31 -6.34 -3.68
N PHE A 123 0.65 -7.41 -4.05
CA PHE A 123 0.92 -8.73 -3.47
C PHE A 123 2.35 -9.17 -3.74
N GLN A 124 2.83 -8.94 -4.97
CA GLN A 124 4.19 -9.27 -5.33
C GLN A 124 5.20 -8.49 -4.49
N LYS A 125 4.91 -7.23 -4.18
CA LYS A 125 5.79 -6.41 -3.35
C LYS A 125 5.89 -6.96 -1.92
N VAL A 126 4.81 -7.51 -1.39
CA VAL A 126 4.83 -8.18 -0.10
C VAL A 126 5.78 -9.38 -0.16
N ASN A 127 5.69 -10.19 -1.21
CA ASN A 127 6.57 -11.35 -1.39
C ASN A 127 8.03 -10.92 -1.52
N GLU A 128 8.29 -9.89 -2.30
CA GLU A 128 9.66 -9.38 -2.50
C GLU A 128 10.26 -8.86 -1.20
N ALA A 129 9.46 -8.17 -0.40
CA ALA A 129 9.93 -7.66 0.89
C ALA A 129 10.34 -8.81 1.82
N TYR A 130 9.51 -9.85 1.85
CA TYR A 130 9.81 -11.02 2.68
C TYR A 130 11.10 -11.71 2.20
N GLU A 131 11.25 -11.92 0.89
CA GLU A 131 12.45 -12.56 0.35
C GLU A 131 13.70 -11.72 0.62
N LYS A 132 13.60 -10.40 0.53
CA LYS A 132 14.72 -9.52 0.84
C LYS A 132 15.16 -9.67 2.31
N ILE A 133 14.20 -9.68 3.22
CA ILE A 133 14.49 -9.84 4.65
C ILE A 133 15.10 -11.22 4.93
N LYS A 134 14.55 -12.26 4.30
CA LYS A 134 15.07 -13.62 4.46
C LYS A 134 16.54 -13.70 4.04
N ARG A 135 16.87 -13.12 2.90
CA ARG A 135 18.24 -13.13 2.39
C ARG A 135 19.17 -12.39 3.33
N GLU A 136 18.75 -11.22 3.80
CA GLU A 136 19.58 -10.44 4.69
C GLU A 136 19.84 -11.15 6.00
N ARG A 137 18.84 -11.84 6.55
CA ARG A 137 18.94 -12.54 7.82
C ARG A 137 19.53 -13.95 7.71
N GLY A 138 19.68 -14.46 6.49
CA GLY A 138 20.08 -15.84 6.31
C GLY A 138 19.01 -16.83 6.75
N MET A 139 17.74 -16.45 6.64
CA MET A 139 16.62 -17.33 6.99
C MET A 139 16.39 -18.35 5.87
N VAL A 140 15.90 -19.51 6.27
CA VAL A 140 15.60 -20.59 5.33
C VAL A 140 14.13 -20.56 4.95
#